data_320afec63a4e88423782fce39db4fe69
#
_entry.id   320afec63a4e88423782fce39db4fe69
#
_cell.length_a   1.000
_cell.length_b   1.000
_cell.length_c   1.000
_cell.angle_alpha   90.00
_cell.angle_beta   90.00
_cell.angle_gamma   90.00
#
_symmetry.space_group_name_H-M   'P 1'
#
loop_
_entity.id
_entity.type
_entity.pdbx_description
1 polymer ?
#
loop_
_entity_poly.entity_id
_entity_poly.type
_entity_poly.pdbx_seq_one_letter_code
_entity_poly.pdbx_strand_id
1 'polypeptide(L)'
;MDYNKLSFGQYYIDTSDDWRNSGKSRYDIKYNHVEFTYRLFKIIPLKCSAEWEVHYEEDRNVIQVNFEQTHGTLDWIINLLFKEKMYDKFTWENSKGKKIKITLKASKGWSKMYKSMKHDVKIAIKDILNEHPDAFIEVVGWSLGSSQAQYACQDINYHFNILPYVYTYGSVKPWKGGRKQKEYLKSTYKECYNFMHKNDIVTYMPPFIGFFAMKPIKLGKFNLFSLFNPKKWHTEYGEEYLYEKL
;
A
#
# COMPACT_ATOMS: atom_id res chain seq x y z
N MET A 1 -2.27 8.74 21.23
CA MET A 1 -2.61 8.28 19.88
C MET A 1 -3.47 9.33 19.21
N ASP A 2 -3.20 9.68 17.99
CA ASP A 2 -3.90 10.76 17.30
C ASP A 2 -5.15 10.18 16.61
N TYR A 3 -6.32 10.36 17.24
CA TYR A 3 -7.60 9.84 16.75
C TYR A 3 -8.00 10.42 15.38
N ASN A 4 -7.50 11.61 15.03
CA ASN A 4 -7.78 12.20 13.72
C ASN A 4 -7.19 11.38 12.57
N LYS A 5 -6.06 10.69 12.81
CA LYS A 5 -5.43 9.85 11.78
C LYS A 5 -6.17 8.54 11.54
N LEU A 6 -6.88 8.05 12.56
CA LEU A 6 -7.69 6.82 12.44
C LEU A 6 -9.03 7.08 11.74
N SER A 7 -9.66 8.19 12.09
CA SER A 7 -10.90 8.63 11.42
C SER A 7 -10.68 8.84 9.92
N PHE A 8 -9.47 9.23 9.53
CA PHE A 8 -9.11 9.39 8.13
C PHE A 8 -9.03 8.03 7.39
N GLY A 9 -8.37 7.06 7.96
CA GLY A 9 -8.31 5.72 7.36
C GLY A 9 -9.69 5.08 7.23
N GLN A 10 -10.59 5.29 8.20
CA GLN A 10 -11.96 4.85 8.13
C GLN A 10 -12.72 5.56 7.01
N TYR A 11 -12.56 6.86 6.89
CA TYR A 11 -13.15 7.65 5.81
C TYR A 11 -12.77 7.13 4.41
N TYR A 12 -11.53 6.71 4.21
CA TYR A 12 -11.10 6.09 2.95
C TYR A 12 -11.85 4.78 2.67
N ILE A 13 -12.06 3.93 3.68
CA ILE A 13 -12.81 2.69 3.53
C ILE A 13 -14.27 2.97 3.16
N ASP A 14 -14.91 3.87 3.89
CA ASP A 14 -16.34 4.18 3.73
C ASP A 14 -16.63 4.87 2.39
N THR A 15 -15.69 5.62 1.87
CA THR A 15 -15.88 6.42 0.65
C THR A 15 -15.29 5.79 -0.62
N SER A 16 -14.56 4.69 -0.48
CA SER A 16 -13.97 3.99 -1.63
C SER A 16 -15.01 3.49 -2.63
N ASP A 17 -16.21 3.12 -2.15
CA ASP A 17 -17.32 2.69 -3.01
C ASP A 17 -18.04 3.87 -3.68
N ASP A 18 -18.19 5.00 -2.99
CA ASP A 18 -18.76 6.22 -3.56
C ASP A 18 -17.87 6.82 -4.64
N TRP A 19 -16.57 6.76 -4.43
CA TRP A 19 -15.58 7.20 -5.38
C TRP A 19 -15.62 6.40 -6.69
N ARG A 20 -15.80 5.08 -6.61
CA ARG A 20 -15.99 4.21 -7.79
C ARG A 20 -17.25 4.52 -8.57
N ASN A 21 -18.33 4.80 -7.86
CA ASN A 21 -19.66 4.96 -8.46
C ASN A 21 -19.88 6.37 -9.00
N SER A 22 -19.19 7.39 -8.49
CA SER A 22 -19.48 8.77 -8.83
C SER A 22 -18.77 9.25 -10.10
N GLY A 23 -17.65 8.64 -10.47
CA GLY A 23 -16.78 9.15 -11.56
C GLY A 23 -16.33 10.59 -11.33
N LYS A 24 -16.61 11.15 -10.15
CA LYS A 24 -16.30 12.52 -9.76
C LYS A 24 -15.27 12.49 -8.67
N SER A 25 -14.20 13.19 -8.92
CA SER A 25 -13.25 13.55 -7.92
C SER A 25 -13.89 14.53 -6.90
N ARG A 26 -13.56 14.39 -5.65
CA ARG A 26 -14.02 15.31 -4.60
C ARG A 26 -13.34 16.68 -4.65
N TYR A 27 -12.19 16.72 -5.28
CA TYR A 27 -11.29 17.88 -5.37
C TYR A 27 -10.64 17.82 -6.75
N ASP A 28 -9.81 18.75 -7.13
CA ASP A 28 -9.03 18.70 -8.39
C ASP A 28 -8.08 17.50 -8.42
N ILE A 29 -8.65 16.32 -8.62
CA ILE A 29 -7.97 15.05 -8.48
C ILE A 29 -7.30 14.66 -9.77
N LYS A 30 -6.03 14.30 -9.66
CA LYS A 30 -5.33 13.55 -10.71
C LYS A 30 -5.59 12.06 -10.50
N TYR A 31 -6.60 11.57 -11.18
CA TYR A 31 -6.99 10.15 -11.22
C TYR A 31 -6.48 9.50 -12.49
N ASN A 32 -6.05 8.30 -12.40
CA ASN A 32 -5.71 7.50 -13.57
C ASN A 32 -6.03 6.01 -13.38
N HIS A 33 -6.57 5.43 -14.44
CA HIS A 33 -6.79 4.01 -14.59
C HIS A 33 -5.70 3.45 -15.51
N VAL A 34 -4.90 2.53 -15.00
CA VAL A 34 -3.82 1.91 -15.76
C VAL A 34 -4.15 0.47 -16.07
N GLU A 35 -4.27 0.17 -17.35
CA GLU A 35 -4.34 -1.22 -17.82
C GLU A 35 -2.95 -1.75 -18.14
N PHE A 36 -2.68 -2.96 -17.70
CA PHE A 36 -1.46 -3.67 -18.08
C PHE A 36 -1.70 -5.15 -18.26
N THR A 37 -0.90 -5.79 -19.11
CA THR A 37 -0.99 -7.23 -19.32
C THR A 37 0.09 -7.94 -18.52
N TYR A 38 -0.33 -8.83 -17.63
CA TYR A 38 0.54 -9.80 -16.99
C TYR A 38 0.44 -11.15 -17.72
N ARG A 39 1.55 -11.80 -18.02
CA ARG A 39 1.55 -13.13 -18.62
C ARG A 39 1.82 -14.19 -17.57
N LEU A 40 0.79 -14.93 -17.19
CA LEU A 40 0.91 -16.09 -16.32
C LEU A 40 1.62 -17.21 -17.08
N PHE A 41 2.64 -17.82 -16.45
CA PHE A 41 3.49 -18.82 -17.08
C PHE A 41 4.07 -18.41 -18.46
N LYS A 42 4.15 -17.10 -18.74
CA LYS A 42 4.56 -16.51 -20.03
C LYS A 42 3.62 -16.78 -21.22
N ILE A 43 2.53 -17.48 -21.02
CA ILE A 43 1.61 -17.96 -22.07
C ILE A 43 0.25 -17.25 -21.95
N ILE A 44 -0.37 -17.28 -20.79
CA ILE A 44 -1.73 -16.79 -20.59
C ILE A 44 -1.71 -15.28 -20.30
N PRO A 45 -2.24 -14.43 -21.19
CA PRO A 45 -2.35 -12.99 -20.92
C PRO A 45 -3.49 -12.74 -19.92
N LEU A 46 -3.17 -12.10 -18.81
CA LEU A 46 -4.14 -11.60 -17.86
C LEU A 46 -4.19 -10.08 -17.99
N LYS A 47 -5.35 -9.57 -18.33
CA LYS A 47 -5.59 -8.12 -18.30
C LYS A 47 -5.77 -7.70 -16.85
N CYS A 48 -5.04 -6.68 -16.47
CA CYS A 48 -4.98 -6.16 -15.11
C CYS A 48 -5.22 -4.67 -15.14
N SER A 49 -5.98 -4.19 -14.21
CA SER A 49 -6.14 -2.76 -13.97
C SER A 49 -5.59 -2.39 -12.60
N ALA A 50 -5.17 -1.16 -12.46
CA ALA A 50 -4.81 -0.56 -11.20
C ALA A 50 -5.28 0.88 -11.23
N GLU A 51 -5.87 1.31 -10.15
CA GLU A 51 -6.38 2.65 -10.01
C GLU A 51 -5.65 3.35 -8.87
N TRP A 52 -5.38 4.61 -9.07
CA TRP A 52 -4.73 5.47 -8.10
C TRP A 52 -5.26 6.88 -8.19
N GLU A 53 -5.14 7.59 -7.12
CA GLU A 53 -5.58 8.95 -6.96
C GLU A 53 -4.55 9.73 -6.17
N VAL A 54 -4.30 10.97 -6.56
CA VAL A 54 -3.51 11.93 -5.79
C VAL A 54 -4.29 13.24 -5.74
N HIS A 55 -4.58 13.72 -4.54
CA HIS A 55 -5.26 14.99 -4.34
C HIS A 55 -4.68 15.75 -3.14
N TYR A 56 -4.99 17.04 -3.07
CA TYR A 56 -4.63 17.90 -1.96
C TYR A 56 -5.84 18.23 -1.11
N GLU A 57 -5.72 18.04 0.19
CA GLU A 57 -6.72 18.43 1.19
C GLU A 57 -6.29 19.72 1.88
N GLU A 58 -6.90 20.82 1.50
CA GLU A 58 -6.54 22.16 2.00
C GLU A 58 -6.69 22.27 3.52
N ASP A 59 -7.82 21.82 4.06
CA ASP A 59 -8.12 21.91 5.50
C ASP A 59 -7.08 21.23 6.39
N ARG A 60 -6.40 20.21 5.87
CA ARG A 60 -5.41 19.40 6.59
C ARG A 60 -3.98 19.66 6.15
N ASN A 61 -3.79 20.42 5.08
CA ASN A 61 -2.50 20.59 4.39
C ASN A 61 -1.84 19.25 4.05
N VAL A 62 -2.58 18.35 3.42
CA VAL A 62 -2.17 16.98 3.15
C VAL A 62 -2.31 16.64 1.67
N ILE A 63 -1.27 16.07 1.09
CA ILE A 63 -1.32 15.35 -0.18
C ILE A 63 -1.69 13.91 0.12
N GLN A 64 -2.83 13.48 -0.37
CA GLN A 64 -3.31 12.13 -0.21
C GLN A 64 -3.04 11.31 -1.46
N VAL A 65 -2.43 10.15 -1.27
CA VAL A 65 -2.10 9.19 -2.33
C VAL A 65 -2.82 7.89 -2.06
N ASN A 66 -3.87 7.63 -2.81
CA ASN A 66 -4.74 6.47 -2.64
C ASN A 66 -4.49 5.43 -3.71
N PHE A 67 -4.44 4.16 -3.30
CA PHE A 67 -4.34 3.01 -4.19
C PHE A 67 -5.51 2.07 -3.94
N GLU A 68 -6.31 1.89 -4.97
CA GLU A 68 -7.46 1.02 -4.90
C GLU A 68 -7.08 -0.46 -4.95
N GLN A 69 -7.94 -1.30 -4.35
CA GLN A 69 -7.88 -2.74 -4.57
C GLN A 69 -8.36 -3.05 -5.99
N THR A 70 -7.74 -4.01 -6.66
CA THR A 70 -8.24 -4.47 -7.95
C THR A 70 -9.60 -5.15 -7.78
N HIS A 71 -10.57 -4.74 -8.59
CA HIS A 71 -11.85 -5.44 -8.72
C HIS A 71 -11.62 -6.79 -9.37
N GLY A 72 -11.78 -7.81 -8.61
CA GLY A 72 -11.70 -9.16 -9.15
C GLY A 72 -10.99 -10.08 -8.19
N THR A 73 -11.64 -11.08 -7.90
CA THR A 73 -11.38 -12.36 -7.24
C THR A 73 -9.98 -12.56 -6.62
N LEU A 74 -10.00 -13.25 -5.51
CA LEU A 74 -8.86 -13.86 -4.83
C LEU A 74 -7.87 -14.57 -5.77
N ASP A 75 -8.33 -15.05 -6.92
CA ASP A 75 -7.52 -15.67 -7.97
C ASP A 75 -6.41 -14.75 -8.50
N TRP A 76 -6.65 -13.46 -8.50
CA TRP A 76 -5.68 -12.43 -8.86
C TRP A 76 -4.52 -12.34 -7.89
N ILE A 77 -4.83 -12.33 -6.61
CA ILE A 77 -3.85 -12.24 -5.53
C ILE A 77 -2.95 -13.48 -5.59
N ILE A 78 -3.53 -14.64 -5.81
CA ILE A 78 -2.81 -15.91 -5.85
C ILE A 78 -1.90 -15.99 -7.09
N ASN A 79 -2.37 -15.58 -8.24
CA ASN A 79 -1.64 -15.71 -9.49
C ASN A 79 -0.47 -14.74 -9.68
N LEU A 80 -0.44 -13.62 -8.96
CA LEU A 80 0.64 -12.63 -9.01
C LEU A 80 1.77 -12.88 -8.00
N LEU A 81 1.62 -13.86 -7.13
CA LEU A 81 2.33 -14.01 -5.86
C LEU A 81 3.71 -14.63 -5.92
N PHE A 82 3.99 -15.47 -6.90
CA PHE A 82 4.96 -16.54 -6.66
C PHE A 82 6.41 -16.27 -7.05
N LYS A 83 6.76 -15.12 -7.58
CA LYS A 83 8.14 -14.86 -7.96
C LYS A 83 8.67 -13.56 -7.38
N GLU A 84 9.79 -13.65 -6.67
CA GLU A 84 10.52 -12.46 -6.28
C GLU A 84 11.24 -11.83 -7.47
N LYS A 85 11.36 -10.52 -7.45
CA LYS A 85 12.19 -9.76 -8.38
C LYS A 85 12.99 -8.72 -7.60
N MET A 86 14.19 -8.41 -8.07
CA MET A 86 14.91 -7.24 -7.61
C MET A 86 14.06 -6.00 -7.91
N TYR A 87 13.75 -5.24 -6.88
CA TYR A 87 12.98 -4.01 -6.97
C TYR A 87 13.90 -2.82 -7.18
N ASP A 88 14.88 -2.68 -6.26
CA ASP A 88 15.85 -1.62 -6.30
C ASP A 88 17.17 -2.00 -5.61
N LYS A 89 18.25 -1.27 -5.90
CA LYS A 89 19.57 -1.47 -5.30
C LYS A 89 20.28 -0.13 -5.12
N PHE A 90 20.61 0.19 -3.88
CA PHE A 90 21.25 1.46 -3.52
C PHE A 90 22.07 1.34 -2.22
N THR A 91 22.74 2.41 -1.87
CA THR A 91 23.45 2.53 -0.58
C THR A 91 22.60 3.40 0.35
N TRP A 92 22.30 2.86 1.52
CA TRP A 92 21.57 3.52 2.59
C TRP A 92 22.51 3.80 3.75
N GLU A 93 22.40 4.99 4.32
CA GLU A 93 23.09 5.34 5.56
C GLU A 93 22.11 5.19 6.72
N ASN A 94 22.42 4.31 7.66
CA ASN A 94 21.56 4.06 8.80
C ASN A 94 21.72 5.17 9.87
N SER A 95 20.87 5.13 10.91
CA SER A 95 20.88 6.10 12.03
C SER A 95 22.21 6.19 12.80
N LYS A 96 23.14 5.26 12.57
CA LYS A 96 24.49 5.24 13.17
C LYS A 96 25.58 5.74 12.18
N GLY A 97 25.20 6.37 11.06
CA GLY A 97 26.11 6.86 10.04
C GLY A 97 26.78 5.76 9.20
N LYS A 98 26.34 4.50 9.34
CA LYS A 98 26.94 3.39 8.59
C LYS A 98 26.29 3.23 7.22
N LYS A 99 27.09 3.29 6.15
CA LYS A 99 26.68 3.01 4.77
C LYS A 99 26.50 1.51 4.54
N ILE A 100 25.30 1.11 4.15
CA ILE A 100 24.90 -0.29 3.95
C ILE A 100 24.35 -0.44 2.53
N LYS A 101 24.87 -1.40 1.78
CA LYS A 101 24.27 -1.77 0.49
C LYS A 101 22.96 -2.50 0.72
N ILE A 102 21.87 -1.96 0.20
CA ILE A 102 20.52 -2.52 0.25
C ILE A 102 20.17 -3.05 -1.14
N THR A 103 19.64 -4.24 -1.18
CA THR A 103 18.96 -4.80 -2.35
C THR A 103 17.53 -5.10 -1.91
N LEU A 104 16.57 -4.31 -2.38
CA LEU A 104 15.16 -4.58 -2.18
C LEU A 104 14.69 -5.60 -3.20
N LYS A 105 13.98 -6.60 -2.71
CA LYS A 105 13.25 -7.55 -3.54
C LYS A 105 11.76 -7.44 -3.23
N ALA A 106 10.95 -7.63 -4.24
CA ALA A 106 9.49 -7.51 -4.16
C ALA A 106 8.81 -8.63 -4.93
N SER A 107 7.52 -8.80 -4.69
CA SER A 107 6.65 -9.61 -5.56
C SER A 107 6.69 -9.06 -6.97
N LYS A 108 6.97 -9.91 -7.95
CA LYS A 108 7.14 -9.50 -9.36
C LYS A 108 5.87 -8.88 -9.94
N GLY A 109 4.71 -9.47 -9.68
CA GLY A 109 3.44 -8.98 -10.20
C GLY A 109 3.09 -7.60 -9.63
N TRP A 110 3.05 -7.51 -8.32
CA TRP A 110 2.69 -6.26 -7.61
C TRP A 110 3.66 -5.12 -7.89
N SER A 111 4.96 -5.42 -7.91
CA SER A 111 5.95 -4.39 -8.26
C SER A 111 5.88 -3.95 -9.72
N LYS A 112 5.44 -4.83 -10.65
CA LYS A 112 5.19 -4.44 -12.03
C LYS A 112 3.97 -3.51 -12.13
N MET A 113 2.92 -3.82 -11.38
CA MET A 113 1.72 -2.97 -11.28
C MET A 113 2.11 -1.56 -10.80
N TYR A 114 2.80 -1.45 -9.67
CA TYR A 114 3.26 -0.15 -9.19
C TYR A 114 4.11 0.60 -10.22
N LYS A 115 5.04 -0.09 -10.87
CA LYS A 115 5.91 0.52 -11.88
C LYS A 115 5.17 1.04 -13.12
N SER A 116 3.98 0.55 -13.41
CA SER A 116 3.16 1.08 -14.51
C SER A 116 2.54 2.45 -14.19
N MET A 117 2.30 2.75 -12.92
CA MET A 117 1.71 4.02 -12.46
C MET A 117 2.70 4.96 -11.76
N LYS A 118 3.84 4.46 -11.30
CA LYS A 118 4.84 5.16 -10.49
C LYS A 118 5.21 6.55 -11.03
N HIS A 119 5.39 6.66 -12.35
CA HIS A 119 5.80 7.91 -12.98
C HIS A 119 4.74 8.99 -12.83
N ASP A 120 3.50 8.64 -13.12
CA ASP A 120 2.36 9.58 -13.09
C ASP A 120 2.02 9.98 -11.67
N VAL A 121 2.01 9.02 -10.72
CA VAL A 121 1.86 9.30 -9.28
C VAL A 121 2.92 10.29 -8.80
N LYS A 122 4.18 10.09 -9.21
CA LYS A 122 5.27 10.98 -8.83
C LYS A 122 5.11 12.40 -9.40
N ILE A 123 4.67 12.54 -10.66
CA ILE A 123 4.37 13.83 -11.27
C ILE A 123 3.24 14.52 -10.50
N ALA A 124 2.15 13.81 -10.23
CA ALA A 124 1.02 14.36 -9.51
C ALA A 124 1.42 14.90 -8.11
N ILE A 125 2.21 14.14 -7.36
CA ILE A 125 2.73 14.59 -6.06
C ILE A 125 3.63 15.82 -6.23
N LYS A 126 4.53 15.81 -7.22
CA LYS A 126 5.46 16.91 -7.47
C LYS A 126 4.73 18.20 -7.80
N ASP A 127 3.71 18.11 -8.64
CA ASP A 127 2.93 19.30 -9.07
C ASP A 127 2.26 19.96 -7.86
N ILE A 128 1.65 19.16 -6.96
CA ILE A 128 1.04 19.67 -5.74
C ILE A 128 2.10 20.21 -4.76
N LEU A 129 3.24 19.54 -4.61
CA LEU A 129 4.33 20.05 -3.76
C LEU A 129 4.93 21.37 -4.27
N ASN A 130 4.87 21.64 -5.57
CA ASN A 130 5.31 22.94 -6.10
C ASN A 130 4.41 24.09 -5.64
N GLU A 131 3.12 23.83 -5.44
CA GLU A 131 2.13 24.80 -4.96
C GLU A 131 2.05 24.82 -3.42
N HIS A 132 2.23 23.65 -2.80
CA HIS A 132 2.11 23.42 -1.35
C HIS A 132 3.37 22.71 -0.80
N PRO A 133 4.52 23.38 -0.71
CA PRO A 133 5.81 22.74 -0.38
C PRO A 133 5.87 22.17 1.03
N ASP A 134 5.06 22.66 1.95
CA ASP A 134 4.99 22.22 3.35
C ASP A 134 3.90 21.18 3.61
N ALA A 135 3.24 20.67 2.58
CA ALA A 135 2.19 19.69 2.72
C ALA A 135 2.74 18.34 3.22
N PHE A 136 2.00 17.71 4.12
CA PHE A 136 2.27 16.33 4.52
C PHE A 136 1.81 15.36 3.43
N ILE A 137 2.41 14.17 3.37
CA ILE A 137 1.97 13.13 2.44
C ILE A 137 1.38 11.96 3.24
N GLU A 138 0.17 11.57 2.90
CA GLU A 138 -0.49 10.36 3.38
C GLU A 138 -0.65 9.38 2.23
N VAL A 139 -0.29 8.12 2.48
CA VAL A 139 -0.37 7.05 1.48
C VAL A 139 -1.31 5.97 2.00
N VAL A 140 -2.34 5.67 1.24
CA VAL A 140 -3.43 4.78 1.67
C VAL A 140 -3.62 3.64 0.68
N GLY A 141 -3.93 2.45 1.19
CA GLY A 141 -4.24 1.32 0.32
C GLY A 141 -4.87 0.14 1.05
N TRP A 142 -5.77 -0.55 0.36
CA TRP A 142 -6.42 -1.75 0.86
C TRP A 142 -6.04 -2.98 0.03
N SER A 143 -5.93 -4.16 0.67
CA SER A 143 -5.66 -5.42 -0.02
C SER A 143 -4.43 -5.32 -0.93
N LEU A 144 -4.60 -5.53 -2.22
CA LEU A 144 -3.55 -5.34 -3.21
C LEU A 144 -3.06 -3.89 -3.28
N GLY A 145 -3.96 -2.90 -3.13
CA GLY A 145 -3.61 -1.48 -3.03
C GLY A 145 -2.65 -1.19 -1.89
N SER A 146 -2.71 -1.97 -0.79
CA SER A 146 -1.75 -1.86 0.30
C SER A 146 -0.31 -2.17 -0.11
N SER A 147 -0.10 -3.03 -1.10
CA SER A 147 1.22 -3.28 -1.67
C SER A 147 1.73 -2.09 -2.46
N GLN A 148 0.82 -1.43 -3.19
CA GLN A 148 1.13 -0.21 -3.95
C GLN A 148 1.48 0.94 -3.02
N ALA A 149 0.71 1.11 -1.94
CA ALA A 149 0.99 2.09 -0.90
C ALA A 149 2.38 1.90 -0.27
N GLN A 150 2.77 0.67 0.03
CA GLN A 150 4.10 0.39 0.57
C GLN A 150 5.24 0.65 -0.43
N TYR A 151 5.02 0.43 -1.73
CA TYR A 151 5.98 0.80 -2.77
C TYR A 151 6.07 2.31 -2.95
N ALA A 152 4.92 2.99 -2.97
CA ALA A 152 4.85 4.45 -3.07
C ALA A 152 5.55 5.14 -1.90
N CYS A 153 5.35 4.64 -0.69
CA CYS A 153 6.02 5.14 0.51
C CYS A 153 7.54 5.16 0.34
N GLN A 154 8.14 4.05 -0.08
CA GLN A 154 9.58 3.96 -0.32
C GLN A 154 10.01 4.92 -1.44
N ASP A 155 9.22 5.03 -2.50
CA ASP A 155 9.53 5.85 -3.66
C ASP A 155 9.43 7.35 -3.37
N ILE A 156 8.42 7.77 -2.61
CA ILE A 156 8.24 9.13 -2.12
C ILE A 156 9.45 9.56 -1.28
N ASN A 157 9.84 8.72 -0.32
CA ASN A 157 11.02 9.01 0.50
C ASN A 157 12.29 9.14 -0.36
N TYR A 158 12.47 8.25 -1.33
CA TYR A 158 13.66 8.25 -2.19
C TYR A 158 13.74 9.49 -3.09
N HIS A 159 12.61 9.94 -3.66
CA HIS A 159 12.60 11.02 -4.64
C HIS A 159 12.42 12.41 -4.03
N PHE A 160 11.65 12.53 -2.97
CA PHE A 160 11.31 13.81 -2.35
C PHE A 160 11.99 14.04 -1.00
N ASN A 161 12.64 13.01 -0.44
CA ASN A 161 13.19 13.04 0.92
C ASN A 161 12.12 13.37 1.99
N ILE A 162 10.88 13.02 1.72
CA ILE A 162 9.74 13.18 2.63
C ILE A 162 9.42 11.83 3.26
N LEU A 163 9.10 11.81 4.54
CA LEU A 163 8.63 10.64 5.27
C LEU A 163 7.10 10.66 5.30
N PRO A 164 6.40 9.88 4.45
CA PRO A 164 4.94 9.87 4.45
C PRO A 164 4.38 9.16 5.68
N TYR A 165 3.11 9.44 5.98
CA TYR A 165 2.25 8.61 6.81
C TYR A 165 1.62 7.51 5.96
N VAL A 166 1.54 6.31 6.50
CA VAL A 166 1.07 5.13 5.73
C VAL A 166 -0.10 4.47 6.43
N TYR A 167 -1.20 4.30 5.70
CA TYR A 167 -2.40 3.61 6.18
C TYR A 167 -2.71 2.44 5.24
N THR A 168 -2.67 1.22 5.76
CA THR A 168 -2.95 0.04 4.95
C THR A 168 -3.87 -0.93 5.67
N TYR A 169 -4.81 -1.50 4.92
CA TYR A 169 -5.85 -2.39 5.43
C TYR A 169 -5.80 -3.72 4.68
N GLY A 170 -5.84 -4.83 5.41
CA GLY A 170 -5.77 -6.15 4.80
C GLY A 170 -4.49 -6.37 3.99
N SER A 171 -3.38 -5.83 4.45
CA SER A 171 -2.15 -5.74 3.68
C SER A 171 -1.53 -7.10 3.39
N VAL A 172 -1.26 -7.34 2.12
CA VAL A 172 -0.39 -8.43 1.67
C VAL A 172 1.09 -8.17 2.02
N LYS A 173 1.96 -9.15 1.81
CA LYS A 173 3.41 -9.06 2.08
C LYS A 173 4.19 -8.75 0.79
N PRO A 174 4.32 -7.48 0.38
CA PRO A 174 4.89 -7.13 -0.93
C PRO A 174 6.41 -7.28 -1.01
N TRP A 175 7.11 -7.18 0.10
CA TRP A 175 8.56 -7.14 0.16
C TRP A 175 9.16 -8.50 0.49
N LYS A 176 10.36 -8.77 -0.03
CA LYS A 176 11.18 -9.91 0.36
C LYS A 176 12.56 -9.48 0.84
N GLY A 177 12.98 -10.03 1.97
CA GLY A 177 14.29 -9.73 2.54
C GLY A 177 14.39 -10.13 4.00
N GLY A 178 15.50 -9.73 4.61
CA GLY A 178 15.82 -9.96 6.01
C GLY A 178 15.78 -8.67 6.84
N ARG A 179 16.52 -8.70 7.94
CA ARG A 179 16.58 -7.61 8.92
C ARG A 179 16.97 -6.26 8.30
N LYS A 180 18.00 -6.23 7.47
CA LYS A 180 18.51 -4.97 6.85
C LYS A 180 17.43 -4.27 6.01
N GLN A 181 16.71 -5.05 5.19
CA GLN A 181 15.62 -4.52 4.35
C GLN A 181 14.46 -3.98 5.19
N LYS A 182 14.11 -4.69 6.28
CA LYS A 182 13.08 -4.23 7.22
C LYS A 182 13.47 -2.94 7.94
N GLU A 183 14.72 -2.85 8.39
CA GLU A 183 15.25 -1.63 9.02
C GLU A 183 15.24 -0.44 8.06
N TYR A 184 15.66 -0.66 6.81
CA TYR A 184 15.60 0.36 5.78
C TYR A 184 14.15 0.82 5.53
N LEU A 185 13.23 -0.12 5.26
CA LEU A 185 11.83 0.26 4.98
C LEU A 185 11.18 0.97 6.16
N LYS A 186 11.58 0.64 7.40
CA LYS A 186 11.13 1.38 8.58
C LYS A 186 11.62 2.84 8.60
N SER A 187 12.71 3.16 7.93
CA SER A 187 13.22 4.53 7.83
C SER A 187 12.60 5.33 6.67
N THR A 188 11.70 4.76 5.88
CA THR A 188 11.10 5.42 4.71
C THR A 188 9.73 6.05 4.99
N TYR A 189 9.21 5.95 6.20
CA TYR A 189 7.94 6.54 6.61
C TYR A 189 8.05 7.15 8.00
N LYS A 190 7.20 8.12 8.28
CA LYS A 190 7.11 8.75 9.60
C LYS A 190 6.33 7.87 10.58
N GLU A 191 5.14 7.44 10.17
CA GLU A 191 4.29 6.52 10.91
C GLU A 191 3.62 5.54 9.95
N CYS A 192 3.33 4.33 10.42
CA CYS A 192 2.68 3.30 9.62
C CYS A 192 1.60 2.58 10.43
N TYR A 193 0.40 2.69 9.94
CA TYR A 193 -0.81 2.05 10.45
C TYR A 193 -1.23 0.92 9.49
N ASN A 194 -0.55 -0.21 9.60
CA ASN A 194 -0.81 -1.38 8.77
C ASN A 194 -1.75 -2.34 9.52
N PHE A 195 -3.04 -2.20 9.30
CA PHE A 195 -4.07 -3.00 9.96
C PHE A 195 -4.23 -4.37 9.30
N MET A 196 -4.10 -5.42 10.10
CA MET A 196 -4.24 -6.82 9.67
C MET A 196 -5.14 -7.58 10.62
N HIS A 197 -6.32 -8.01 10.14
CA HIS A 197 -7.16 -8.91 10.92
C HIS A 197 -6.54 -10.32 10.99
N LYS A 198 -6.48 -10.91 12.19
CA LYS A 198 -5.83 -12.23 12.39
C LYS A 198 -6.47 -13.37 11.59
N ASN A 199 -7.73 -13.20 11.22
CA ASN A 199 -8.49 -14.17 10.44
C ASN A 199 -8.47 -13.89 8.94
N ASP A 200 -7.86 -12.79 8.52
CA ASP A 200 -7.73 -12.43 7.11
C ASP A 200 -6.57 -13.19 6.46
N ILE A 201 -6.89 -14.25 5.71
CA ILE A 201 -5.90 -15.09 5.05
C ILE A 201 -5.07 -14.33 4.01
N VAL A 202 -5.62 -13.27 3.41
CA VAL A 202 -4.94 -12.46 2.39
C VAL A 202 -3.70 -11.79 2.96
N THR A 203 -3.73 -11.41 4.23
CA THR A 203 -2.60 -10.77 4.91
C THR A 203 -1.39 -11.68 5.14
N TYR A 204 -1.58 -12.97 4.99
CA TYR A 204 -0.50 -13.96 5.07
C TYR A 204 0.15 -14.25 3.71
N MET A 205 -0.37 -13.69 2.63
CA MET A 205 0.14 -13.91 1.28
C MET A 205 1.30 -12.97 0.92
N PRO A 206 2.33 -13.44 0.21
CA PRO A 206 2.59 -14.84 -0.12
C PRO A 206 2.99 -15.65 1.14
N PRO A 207 2.64 -16.95 1.19
CA PRO A 207 2.94 -17.79 2.35
C PRO A 207 4.41 -18.20 2.46
N PHE A 208 5.26 -17.69 1.59
CA PHE A 208 6.67 -18.07 1.51
C PHE A 208 7.55 -17.34 2.53
N ILE A 209 8.56 -18.04 3.01
CA ILE A 209 9.55 -17.51 3.95
C ILE A 209 10.26 -16.28 3.36
N GLY A 210 10.46 -15.27 4.19
CA GLY A 210 11.17 -14.05 3.84
C GLY A 210 10.32 -12.97 3.18
N PHE A 211 9.05 -13.24 2.83
CA PHE A 211 8.12 -12.17 2.48
C PHE A 211 7.57 -11.48 3.73
N PHE A 212 7.43 -10.16 3.65
CA PHE A 212 6.93 -9.34 4.75
C PHE A 212 6.23 -8.08 4.25
N ALA A 213 5.39 -7.52 5.10
CA ALA A 213 4.82 -6.19 4.99
C ALA A 213 5.48 -5.23 6.00
N MET A 214 5.19 -3.95 5.93
CA MET A 214 5.45 -3.01 7.02
C MET A 214 4.82 -3.52 8.32
N LYS A 215 5.32 -3.07 9.48
CA LYS A 215 4.94 -3.64 10.78
C LYS A 215 3.42 -3.65 10.97
N PRO A 216 2.78 -4.82 11.14
CA PRO A 216 1.33 -4.89 11.26
C PRO A 216 0.82 -4.57 12.66
N ILE A 217 -0.35 -3.92 12.70
CA ILE A 217 -1.23 -3.82 13.87
C ILE A 217 -2.26 -4.95 13.72
N LYS A 218 -2.16 -5.96 14.58
CA LYS A 218 -3.03 -7.15 14.49
C LYS A 218 -4.35 -6.92 15.20
N LEU A 219 -5.45 -7.05 14.47
CA LEU A 219 -6.81 -6.93 14.97
C LEU A 219 -7.43 -8.30 15.25
N GLY A 220 -8.42 -8.32 16.14
CA GLY A 220 -9.26 -9.49 16.44
C GLY A 220 -8.54 -10.66 17.11
N LYS A 221 -9.30 -11.71 17.43
CA LYS A 221 -8.79 -12.99 17.92
C LYS A 221 -8.76 -14.00 16.77
N PHE A 222 -7.75 -14.84 16.74
CA PHE A 222 -7.68 -15.92 15.74
C PHE A 222 -8.77 -16.96 15.99
N ASN A 223 -9.47 -17.33 14.91
CA ASN A 223 -10.47 -18.38 14.90
C ASN A 223 -10.23 -19.28 13.68
N LEU A 224 -10.02 -20.58 13.91
CA LEU A 224 -9.74 -21.53 12.84
C LEU A 224 -10.90 -21.64 11.83
N PHE A 225 -12.14 -21.53 12.29
CA PHE A 225 -13.33 -21.55 11.41
C PHE A 225 -13.41 -20.35 10.47
N SER A 226 -12.64 -19.29 10.72
CA SER A 226 -12.58 -18.12 9.83
C SER A 226 -12.06 -18.45 8.44
N LEU A 227 -11.29 -19.51 8.30
CA LEU A 227 -10.76 -19.98 7.02
C LEU A 227 -11.85 -20.36 6.02
N PHE A 228 -13.07 -20.66 6.51
CA PHE A 228 -14.22 -20.97 5.66
C PHE A 228 -14.94 -19.72 5.11
N ASN A 229 -14.63 -18.52 5.61
CA ASN A 229 -15.20 -17.27 5.09
C ASN A 229 -14.13 -16.18 4.91
N PRO A 230 -13.19 -16.37 3.97
CA PRO A 230 -12.07 -15.45 3.79
C PRO A 230 -12.51 -14.05 3.35
N LYS A 231 -13.60 -13.94 2.56
CA LYS A 231 -14.12 -12.67 2.08
C LYS A 231 -14.56 -11.78 3.24
N LYS A 232 -15.32 -12.34 4.17
CA LYS A 232 -15.80 -11.61 5.35
C LYS A 232 -14.65 -10.92 6.08
N TRP A 233 -13.62 -11.69 6.45
CA TRP A 233 -12.51 -11.18 7.25
C TRP A 233 -11.58 -10.22 6.49
N HIS A 234 -11.60 -10.28 5.17
CA HIS A 234 -10.83 -9.37 4.35
C HIS A 234 -11.52 -8.01 4.12
N THR A 235 -12.83 -7.95 4.34
CA THR A 235 -13.64 -6.73 4.22
C THR A 235 -14.00 -6.09 5.57
N GLU A 236 -13.87 -6.82 6.68
CA GLU A 236 -14.17 -6.32 8.02
C GLU A 236 -12.99 -5.54 8.63
N TYR A 237 -12.78 -4.33 8.14
CA TYR A 237 -11.87 -3.35 8.74
C TYR A 237 -12.62 -2.09 9.19
N GLY A 238 -13.90 -2.25 9.55
CA GLY A 238 -14.78 -1.18 10.02
C GLY A 238 -14.40 -0.64 11.42
N GLU A 239 -15.09 0.43 11.82
CA GLU A 239 -14.83 1.18 13.04
C GLU A 239 -14.74 0.30 14.30
N GLU A 240 -15.65 -0.65 14.47
CA GLU A 240 -15.70 -1.52 15.64
C GLU A 240 -14.38 -2.25 15.92
N TYR A 241 -13.62 -2.59 14.88
CA TYR A 241 -12.34 -3.29 15.01
C TYR A 241 -11.15 -2.36 15.18
N LEU A 242 -11.26 -1.12 14.72
CA LEU A 242 -10.18 -0.15 14.81
C LEU A 242 -10.13 0.51 16.19
N TYR A 243 -11.28 0.77 16.82
CA TYR A 243 -11.37 1.44 18.11
C TYR A 243 -11.17 0.52 19.32
N GLU A 244 -11.49 -0.78 19.24
CA GLU A 244 -11.29 -1.70 20.37
C GLU A 244 -9.83 -1.94 20.78
N LYS A 245 -8.84 -1.47 20.03
CA LYS A 245 -7.41 -1.79 20.26
C LYS A 245 -6.46 -0.62 20.29
N LEU A 246 -6.99 0.56 20.28
CA LEU A 246 -6.22 1.78 20.38
C LEU A 246 -6.40 2.42 21.76
#